data_7d6184295cd0653fcadecfbaab8433f3
#
_entry.id   7d6184295cd0653fcadecfbaab8433f3
#
_cell.length_a   1.000
_cell.length_b   1.000
_cell.length_c   1.000
_cell.angle_alpha   90.00
_cell.angle_beta   90.00
_cell.angle_gamma   90.00
#
_symmetry.space_group_name_H-M   'P 1'
#
loop_
_entity.id
_entity.type
_entity.pdbx_description
1 polymer ?
#
loop_
_entity_poly.entity_id
_entity_poly.type
_entity_poly.pdbx_seq_one_letter_code
_entity_poly.pdbx_strand_id
1 'polypeptide(L)'
;MTNPFEIIEKREQDRRKAAEKPPLIRLWDGNWRLLAEVEDYNKAEFTWLHNDAGSASLEIPLNNPAGELLKQPDAWPTKSLYITCDKSGARWSGRIENVTVRSKPLGESVVDVSAVHDYRKLKDLLVWSNPFLPAEIQFPKAFLLFGPSRWVVASTLFVNLLRKNNSKWMIPDDPLNVRQWVDLDFSEWPIMVEPVPFFQDRSIPAILTSRFKYFHDCVIDIVKDAQLTIDVRRYLDGDKQPIEGRRVKHGCLIVKVEDRSGWTEGTSFLGSLVSGLIRGVKRIKGDGLTEGYETLPYGQTPEQYRQANWRGTLPSHPWVVLHHGKDTGVEAVDVSYTPPGPVQFVTGGSSMPGVNEAIKASIIGLGGVLGSIFGQSQAGSVIEAIAEPLYSDTILAFQAHKMHDRIKQHGWDFPFEKWVSGVDKAYTISALSAMRKAKEETREKYSCKVKMTEGLPYYVGPKGSGDFFIGDRVAVHAEGMPSGKLFVEQVSKLTYNHSATEAGWDIEVGESDFDSGFTYMSRRLERLTTGLKELGVW
;
A
#
# COMPACT_ATOMS: atom_id res chain seq x y z
N MET A 1 35.10 -30.94 5.98
CA MET A 1 34.28 -30.06 5.13
C MET A 1 32.89 -30.70 5.11
N THR A 2 31.90 -30.05 5.67
CA THR A 2 30.52 -30.53 5.65
C THR A 2 30.01 -30.55 4.22
N ASN A 3 29.41 -31.63 3.79
CA ASN A 3 28.90 -31.81 2.44
C ASN A 3 27.81 -30.76 2.18
N PRO A 4 27.86 -29.97 1.10
CA PRO A 4 26.84 -28.97 0.80
C PRO A 4 25.43 -29.55 0.73
N PHE A 5 25.26 -30.79 0.29
CA PHE A 5 23.99 -31.47 0.25
C PHE A 5 23.41 -31.74 1.63
N GLU A 6 24.22 -32.11 2.63
CA GLU A 6 23.77 -32.31 4.01
C GLU A 6 23.30 -30.99 4.64
N ILE A 7 23.94 -29.87 4.29
CA ILE A 7 23.52 -28.54 4.75
C ILE A 7 22.16 -28.15 4.16
N ILE A 8 21.93 -28.44 2.88
CA ILE A 8 20.67 -28.15 2.18
C ILE A 8 19.57 -29.02 2.77
N GLU A 9 19.80 -30.32 2.88
CA GLU A 9 18.82 -31.28 3.42
C GLU A 9 18.41 -30.95 4.85
N LYS A 10 19.38 -30.61 5.70
CA LYS A 10 19.11 -30.17 7.07
C LYS A 10 18.27 -28.89 7.10
N ARG A 11 18.57 -27.95 6.21
CA ARG A 11 17.83 -26.69 6.10
C ARG A 11 16.38 -26.91 5.68
N GLU A 12 16.13 -27.82 4.75
CA GLU A 12 14.78 -28.18 4.34
C GLU A 12 14.02 -28.91 5.44
N GLN A 13 14.67 -29.82 6.15
CA GLN A 13 14.08 -30.49 7.30
C GLN A 13 13.72 -29.51 8.42
N ASP A 14 14.58 -28.52 8.70
CA ASP A 14 14.32 -27.50 9.72
C ASP A 14 13.14 -26.59 9.29
N ARG A 15 13.05 -26.23 8.01
CA ARG A 15 11.93 -25.46 7.44
C ARG A 15 10.62 -26.22 7.54
N ARG A 16 10.63 -27.51 7.17
CA ARG A 16 9.46 -28.37 7.26
C ARG A 16 8.95 -28.49 8.67
N LYS A 17 9.84 -28.77 9.63
CA LYS A 17 9.50 -28.80 11.06
C LYS A 17 8.94 -27.47 11.57
N ALA A 18 9.47 -26.34 11.07
CA ALA A 18 8.96 -25.02 11.45
C ALA A 18 7.55 -24.76 10.85
N ALA A 19 7.30 -25.26 9.63
CA ALA A 19 6.00 -25.14 8.98
C ALA A 19 4.92 -26.04 9.66
N GLU A 20 5.30 -27.21 10.15
CA GLU A 20 4.39 -28.13 10.83
C GLU A 20 4.01 -27.67 12.27
N LYS A 21 4.79 -26.76 12.87
CA LYS A 21 4.48 -26.26 14.22
C LYS A 21 3.22 -25.42 14.23
N PRO A 22 2.34 -25.57 15.23
CA PRO A 22 1.21 -24.67 15.41
C PRO A 22 1.69 -23.22 15.58
N PRO A 23 0.85 -22.21 15.29
CA PRO A 23 1.21 -20.82 15.51
C PRO A 23 1.31 -20.52 16.99
N LEU A 24 2.31 -19.74 17.38
CA LEU A 24 2.44 -19.25 18.75
C LEU A 24 1.64 -17.95 18.90
N ILE A 25 0.49 -18.05 19.58
CA ILE A 25 -0.42 -16.93 19.81
C ILE A 25 -0.26 -16.43 21.23
N ARG A 26 -0.04 -15.12 21.40
CA ARG A 26 0.20 -14.51 22.72
C ARG A 26 -0.62 -13.23 22.88
N LEU A 27 -1.13 -13.04 24.09
CA LEU A 27 -1.85 -11.85 24.52
C LEU A 27 -0.94 -10.97 25.37
N TRP A 28 -0.99 -9.67 25.14
CA TRP A 28 -0.16 -8.66 25.76
C TRP A 28 -1.00 -7.50 26.28
N ASP A 29 -0.56 -6.88 27.38
CA ASP A 29 -1.12 -5.61 27.84
C ASP A 29 -0.57 -4.43 27.02
N GLY A 30 -1.07 -3.21 27.30
CA GLY A 30 -0.63 -1.98 26.64
C GLY A 30 0.82 -1.59 26.90
N ASN A 31 1.47 -2.23 27.90
CA ASN A 31 2.89 -2.07 28.23
C ASN A 31 3.76 -3.21 27.70
N TRP A 32 3.21 -4.06 26.87
CA TRP A 32 3.86 -5.24 26.28
C TRP A 32 4.32 -6.27 27.32
N ARG A 33 3.59 -6.38 28.44
CA ARG A 33 3.77 -7.49 29.38
C ARG A 33 2.91 -8.66 28.92
N LEU A 34 3.50 -9.84 28.89
CA LEU A 34 2.80 -11.07 28.52
C LEU A 34 1.69 -11.37 29.54
N LEU A 35 0.48 -11.54 29.03
CA LEU A 35 -0.69 -11.89 29.83
C LEU A 35 -1.01 -13.38 29.74
N ALA A 36 -0.99 -13.94 28.54
CA ALA A 36 -1.26 -15.35 28.29
C ALA A 36 -0.68 -15.83 26.96
N GLU A 37 -0.35 -17.10 26.89
CA GLU A 37 -0.19 -17.85 25.65
C GLU A 37 -1.49 -18.59 25.38
N VAL A 38 -1.96 -18.53 24.12
CA VAL A 38 -3.23 -19.14 23.71
C VAL A 38 -2.92 -20.41 22.95
N GLU A 39 -2.98 -21.55 23.63
CA GLU A 39 -2.70 -22.86 23.04
C GLU A 39 -3.99 -23.53 22.51
N ASP A 40 -5.07 -23.46 23.30
CA ASP A 40 -6.36 -24.05 22.96
C ASP A 40 -7.29 -22.99 22.39
N TYR A 41 -7.59 -23.06 21.12
CA TYR A 41 -8.56 -22.23 20.41
C TYR A 41 -9.27 -23.06 19.34
N ASN A 42 -10.51 -22.69 19.04
CA ASN A 42 -11.32 -23.39 18.03
C ASN A 42 -10.90 -22.99 16.62
N LYS A 43 -10.65 -21.70 16.40
CA LYS A 43 -10.27 -21.14 15.12
C LYS A 43 -9.38 -19.90 15.32
N ALA A 44 -8.36 -19.79 14.49
CA ALA A 44 -7.50 -18.62 14.42
C ALA A 44 -7.29 -18.23 12.95
N GLU A 45 -7.45 -16.95 12.65
CA GLU A 45 -7.27 -16.38 11.33
C GLU A 45 -6.47 -15.10 11.46
N PHE A 46 -5.36 -14.97 10.71
CA PHE A 46 -4.49 -13.80 10.71
C PHE A 46 -4.24 -13.36 9.28
N THR A 47 -4.62 -12.14 8.96
CA THR A 47 -4.51 -11.57 7.62
C THR A 47 -3.46 -10.46 7.58
N TRP A 48 -2.50 -10.57 6.67
CA TRP A 48 -1.60 -9.51 6.25
C TRP A 48 -2.10 -8.92 4.94
N LEU A 49 -2.16 -7.60 4.85
CA LEU A 49 -2.45 -6.87 3.63
C LEU A 49 -1.21 -6.10 3.16
N HIS A 50 -0.97 -6.09 1.88
CA HIS A 50 0.12 -5.32 1.29
C HIS A 50 -0.15 -3.82 1.42
N ASN A 51 0.71 -3.15 2.17
CA ASN A 51 0.61 -1.71 2.44
C ASN A 51 -0.72 -1.27 3.06
N ASP A 52 -1.39 -2.16 3.81
CA ASP A 52 -2.60 -1.83 4.55
C ASP A 52 -2.70 -2.61 5.87
N ALA A 53 -3.68 -2.26 6.69
CA ALA A 53 -3.95 -2.90 7.96
C ALA A 53 -4.81 -4.16 7.76
N GLY A 54 -4.23 -5.32 7.96
CA GLY A 54 -4.94 -6.58 8.00
C GLY A 54 -5.75 -6.75 9.30
N SER A 55 -6.42 -7.88 9.42
CA SER A 55 -7.26 -8.24 10.56
C SER A 55 -6.87 -9.58 11.16
N ALA A 56 -7.28 -9.83 12.39
CA ALA A 56 -7.26 -11.16 12.98
C ALA A 56 -8.59 -11.49 13.64
N SER A 57 -8.93 -12.75 13.60
CA SER A 57 -10.08 -13.34 14.29
C SER A 57 -9.61 -14.57 15.05
N LEU A 58 -10.03 -14.67 16.33
CA LEU A 58 -9.67 -15.79 17.17
C LEU A 58 -10.89 -16.20 18.00
N GLU A 59 -11.26 -17.47 17.93
CA GLU A 59 -12.33 -18.08 18.72
C GLU A 59 -11.73 -18.97 19.80
N ILE A 60 -11.93 -18.61 21.07
CA ILE A 60 -11.36 -19.29 22.25
C ILE A 60 -12.51 -19.89 23.07
N PRO A 61 -12.40 -21.15 23.54
CA PRO A 61 -13.31 -21.70 24.52
C PRO A 61 -13.35 -20.84 25.78
N LEU A 62 -14.55 -20.60 26.33
CA LEU A 62 -14.71 -19.71 27.48
C LEU A 62 -14.00 -20.22 28.75
N ASN A 63 -13.86 -21.52 28.89
CA ASN A 63 -13.18 -22.19 30.01
C ASN A 63 -11.65 -22.19 29.91
N ASN A 64 -11.09 -21.67 28.82
CA ASN A 64 -9.65 -21.47 28.65
C ASN A 64 -9.17 -20.28 29.51
N PRO A 65 -7.95 -20.32 30.11
CA PRO A 65 -7.41 -19.20 30.89
C PRO A 65 -7.41 -17.86 30.15
N ALA A 66 -7.12 -17.88 28.83
CA ALA A 66 -7.18 -16.68 27.99
C ALA A 66 -8.62 -16.18 27.81
N GLY A 67 -9.59 -17.09 27.65
CA GLY A 67 -11.01 -16.77 27.59
C GLY A 67 -11.51 -16.16 28.90
N GLU A 68 -11.11 -16.74 30.04
CA GLU A 68 -11.42 -16.21 31.38
C GLU A 68 -10.88 -14.79 31.60
N LEU A 69 -9.65 -14.51 31.15
CA LEU A 69 -9.05 -13.16 31.18
C LEU A 69 -9.85 -12.17 30.31
N LEU A 70 -10.15 -12.57 29.09
CA LEU A 70 -10.74 -11.68 28.09
C LEU A 70 -12.20 -11.31 28.42
N LYS A 71 -12.94 -12.18 29.07
CA LYS A 71 -14.34 -11.90 29.48
C LYS A 71 -14.48 -10.86 30.59
N GLN A 72 -13.38 -10.47 31.24
CA GLN A 72 -13.38 -9.56 32.39
C GLN A 72 -12.64 -8.24 32.08
N PRO A 73 -13.22 -7.32 31.28
CA PRO A 73 -12.53 -6.08 30.86
C PRO A 73 -12.10 -5.19 32.02
N ASP A 74 -12.78 -5.28 33.16
CA ASP A 74 -12.44 -4.49 34.35
C ASP A 74 -11.19 -4.99 35.07
N ALA A 75 -10.85 -6.25 34.89
CA ALA A 75 -9.64 -6.86 35.44
C ALA A 75 -8.40 -6.70 34.53
N TRP A 76 -8.55 -6.11 33.34
CA TRP A 76 -7.41 -5.91 32.44
C TRP A 76 -6.40 -4.91 33.03
N PRO A 77 -5.10 -5.21 33.00
CA PRO A 77 -4.07 -4.29 33.50
C PRO A 77 -4.04 -2.96 32.77
N THR A 78 -4.40 -2.97 31.48
CA THR A 78 -4.56 -1.79 30.63
C THR A 78 -5.79 -1.95 29.75
N LYS A 79 -6.41 -0.84 29.35
CA LYS A 79 -7.61 -0.90 28.48
C LYS A 79 -7.29 -1.26 27.02
N SER A 80 -6.02 -1.21 26.62
CA SER A 80 -5.56 -1.69 25.31
C SER A 80 -4.89 -3.03 25.47
N LEU A 81 -5.39 -4.04 24.77
CA LEU A 81 -4.77 -5.36 24.68
C LEU A 81 -4.25 -5.59 23.27
N TYR A 82 -3.19 -6.35 23.17
CA TYR A 82 -2.54 -6.70 21.90
C TYR A 82 -2.45 -8.21 21.76
N ILE A 83 -2.46 -8.66 20.52
CA ILE A 83 -2.25 -10.06 20.16
C ILE A 83 -1.09 -10.16 19.18
N THR A 84 -0.28 -11.20 19.35
CA THR A 84 0.77 -11.59 18.39
C THR A 84 0.58 -13.03 17.98
N CYS A 85 0.87 -13.32 16.72
CA CYS A 85 0.93 -14.66 16.15
C CYS A 85 2.26 -14.84 15.45
N ASP A 86 3.07 -15.76 15.95
CA ASP A 86 4.35 -16.14 15.34
C ASP A 86 4.18 -17.44 14.58
N LYS A 87 4.43 -17.41 13.26
CA LYS A 87 4.35 -18.58 12.37
C LYS A 87 5.42 -18.51 11.29
N SER A 88 6.20 -19.56 11.14
CA SER A 88 7.21 -19.69 10.07
C SER A 88 8.13 -18.46 9.94
N GLY A 89 8.52 -17.88 11.08
CA GLY A 89 9.34 -16.66 11.16
C GLY A 89 8.59 -15.35 10.89
N ALA A 90 7.35 -15.40 10.40
CA ALA A 90 6.48 -14.24 10.34
C ALA A 90 5.88 -13.94 11.72
N ARG A 91 5.66 -12.67 12.01
CA ARG A 91 4.94 -12.21 13.19
C ARG A 91 3.82 -11.28 12.76
N TRP A 92 2.59 -11.69 12.99
CA TRP A 92 1.44 -10.80 12.98
C TRP A 92 1.32 -10.15 14.35
N SER A 93 1.06 -8.86 14.41
CA SER A 93 0.78 -8.15 15.65
C SER A 93 -0.31 -7.12 15.44
N GLY A 94 -1.18 -6.95 16.43
CA GLY A 94 -2.27 -5.99 16.34
C GLY A 94 -2.96 -5.72 17.66
N ARG A 95 -3.76 -4.66 17.68
CA ARG A 95 -4.58 -4.29 18.82
C ARG A 95 -5.92 -5.02 18.76
N ILE A 96 -6.35 -5.56 19.88
CA ILE A 96 -7.69 -6.10 20.04
C ILE A 96 -8.68 -4.94 20.02
N GLU A 97 -9.65 -4.98 19.09
CA GLU A 97 -10.67 -3.96 18.95
C GLU A 97 -12.00 -4.39 19.59
N ASN A 98 -12.30 -5.68 19.52
CA ASN A 98 -13.53 -6.20 20.09
C ASN A 98 -13.34 -7.58 20.70
N VAL A 99 -14.03 -7.81 21.82
CA VAL A 99 -14.14 -9.10 22.49
C VAL A 99 -15.64 -9.37 22.70
N THR A 100 -16.12 -10.46 22.13
CA THR A 100 -17.53 -10.86 22.24
C THR A 100 -17.65 -12.21 22.90
N VAL A 101 -18.36 -12.27 24.02
CA VAL A 101 -18.66 -13.54 24.69
C VAL A 101 -19.96 -14.09 24.15
N ARG A 102 -19.94 -15.28 23.54
CA ARG A 102 -21.11 -15.99 23.07
C ARG A 102 -21.40 -17.16 24.00
N SER A 103 -22.45 -17.02 24.80
CA SER A 103 -22.93 -18.08 25.68
C SER A 103 -24.08 -18.84 25.00
N LYS A 104 -23.99 -20.17 24.98
CA LYS A 104 -25.03 -21.05 24.46
C LYS A 104 -25.64 -21.85 25.60
N PRO A 105 -26.98 -21.97 25.71
CA PRO A 105 -27.63 -22.78 26.75
C PRO A 105 -27.28 -24.27 26.66
N LEU A 106 -27.06 -24.75 25.45
CA LEU A 106 -26.60 -26.11 25.12
C LEU A 106 -25.46 -25.99 24.13
N GLY A 107 -24.27 -26.36 24.55
CA GLY A 107 -23.05 -26.31 23.74
C GLY A 107 -21.94 -25.53 24.40
N GLU A 108 -20.82 -25.43 23.73
CA GLU A 108 -19.65 -24.72 24.21
C GLU A 108 -19.83 -23.21 24.08
N SER A 109 -19.58 -22.49 25.18
CA SER A 109 -19.52 -21.03 25.17
C SER A 109 -18.13 -20.58 24.74
N VAL A 110 -18.04 -19.56 23.90
CA VAL A 110 -16.81 -19.10 23.30
C VAL A 110 -16.61 -17.60 23.46
N VAL A 111 -15.36 -17.18 23.38
CA VAL A 111 -14.94 -15.78 23.30
C VAL A 111 -14.40 -15.52 21.90
N ASP A 112 -15.07 -14.65 21.15
CA ASP A 112 -14.60 -14.17 19.85
C ASP A 112 -13.78 -12.91 20.04
N VAL A 113 -12.58 -12.92 19.52
CA VAL A 113 -11.66 -11.78 19.54
C VAL A 113 -11.46 -11.30 18.12
N SER A 114 -11.65 -10.01 17.89
CA SER A 114 -11.23 -9.36 16.65
C SER A 114 -10.13 -8.34 16.91
N ALA A 115 -9.13 -8.33 16.04
CA ALA A 115 -7.99 -7.43 16.17
C ALA A 115 -7.60 -6.85 14.81
N VAL A 116 -6.98 -5.67 14.84
CA VAL A 116 -6.49 -4.95 13.66
C VAL A 116 -4.97 -4.85 13.72
N HIS A 117 -4.34 -5.15 12.59
CA HIS A 117 -2.89 -5.18 12.44
C HIS A 117 -2.23 -3.84 12.79
N ASP A 118 -1.06 -3.88 13.36
CA ASP A 118 -0.29 -2.71 13.84
C ASP A 118 0.00 -1.67 12.74
N TYR A 119 -0.12 -2.01 11.45
CA TYR A 119 -0.07 -1.05 10.35
C TYR A 119 -1.10 0.09 10.53
N ARG A 120 -2.21 -0.17 11.22
CA ARG A 120 -3.23 0.84 11.57
C ARG A 120 -2.62 2.08 12.24
N LYS A 121 -1.56 1.92 13.03
CA LYS A 121 -0.87 3.03 13.68
C LYS A 121 -0.26 4.04 12.69
N LEU A 122 0.10 3.58 11.50
CA LEU A 122 0.58 4.44 10.41
C LEU A 122 -0.57 5.20 9.74
N LYS A 123 -1.77 4.62 9.73
CA LYS A 123 -2.99 5.27 9.23
C LYS A 123 -3.50 6.34 10.20
N ASP A 124 -3.17 6.24 11.48
CA ASP A 124 -3.60 7.17 12.53
C ASP A 124 -2.53 8.27 12.81
N LEU A 125 -1.40 8.27 12.12
CA LEU A 125 -0.33 9.26 12.27
C LEU A 125 -0.53 10.41 11.28
N LEU A 126 -0.61 11.65 11.79
CA LEU A 126 -0.66 12.87 10.97
C LEU A 126 0.74 13.33 10.57
N VAL A 127 0.89 13.73 9.31
CA VAL A 127 2.08 14.43 8.79
C VAL A 127 1.84 15.94 8.87
N TRP A 128 2.49 16.58 9.82
CA TRP A 128 2.36 18.01 10.04
C TRP A 128 3.08 18.81 8.98
N SER A 129 2.60 20.06 8.73
CA SER A 129 3.26 20.99 7.82
C SER A 129 4.70 21.28 8.24
N ASN A 130 4.92 21.49 9.53
CA ASN A 130 6.24 21.55 10.13
C ASN A 130 6.25 20.68 11.41
N PRO A 131 6.89 19.50 11.37
CA PRO A 131 6.96 18.62 12.54
C PRO A 131 7.86 19.14 13.67
N PHE A 132 8.55 20.26 13.48
CA PHE A 132 9.45 20.87 14.46
C PHE A 132 8.83 22.06 15.18
N LEU A 133 7.62 22.49 14.82
CA LEU A 133 6.90 23.59 15.45
C LEU A 133 5.60 23.12 16.07
N PRO A 134 5.09 23.80 17.11
CA PRO A 134 3.80 23.47 17.71
C PRO A 134 2.66 23.70 16.71
N ALA A 135 1.50 23.09 16.98
CA ALA A 135 0.35 23.10 16.07
C ALA A 135 -0.17 24.50 15.75
N GLU A 136 -0.03 25.41 16.70
CA GLU A 136 -0.50 26.81 16.63
C GLU A 136 0.36 27.66 15.69
N ILE A 137 1.61 27.25 15.46
CA ILE A 137 2.58 27.99 14.64
C ILE A 137 3.18 27.06 13.61
N GLN A 138 2.56 27.02 12.43
CA GLN A 138 3.02 26.15 11.34
C GLN A 138 3.55 26.98 10.18
N PHE A 139 4.88 27.01 10.06
CA PHE A 139 5.59 27.64 8.94
C PHE A 139 6.73 26.71 8.49
N PRO A 140 6.86 26.40 7.19
CA PRO A 140 6.00 26.80 6.06
C PRO A 140 4.59 26.16 6.12
N LYS A 141 3.67 26.62 5.28
CA LYS A 141 2.25 26.17 5.26
C LYS A 141 2.07 24.69 4.97
N ALA A 142 3.01 24.06 4.26
CA ALA A 142 2.99 22.65 3.93
C ALA A 142 4.36 22.01 4.12
N PHE A 143 4.35 20.74 4.52
CA PHE A 143 5.51 19.86 4.49
C PHE A 143 5.82 19.51 3.05
N LEU A 144 7.07 19.67 2.63
CA LEU A 144 7.54 19.31 1.30
C LEU A 144 8.84 18.50 1.44
N LEU A 145 8.85 17.31 0.86
CA LEU A 145 10.03 16.47 0.80
C LEU A 145 10.20 15.89 -0.61
N PHE A 146 11.42 15.97 -1.13
CA PHE A 146 11.79 15.46 -2.44
C PHE A 146 13.01 14.55 -2.34
N GLY A 147 13.00 13.42 -3.02
CA GLY A 147 14.12 12.48 -3.03
C GLY A 147 13.73 11.10 -3.56
N PRO A 148 14.58 10.08 -3.37
CA PRO A 148 14.23 8.70 -3.65
C PRO A 148 13.03 8.26 -2.80
N SER A 149 12.11 7.49 -3.39
CA SER A 149 10.82 7.15 -2.77
C SER A 149 10.94 6.47 -1.41
N ARG A 150 11.85 5.50 -1.26
CA ARG A 150 12.07 4.83 0.03
C ARG A 150 12.50 5.82 1.11
N TRP A 151 13.49 6.66 0.77
CA TRP A 151 14.00 7.68 1.67
C TRP A 151 12.92 8.71 2.03
N VAL A 152 12.13 9.17 1.05
CA VAL A 152 11.03 10.12 1.28
C VAL A 152 10.01 9.54 2.26
N VAL A 153 9.58 8.29 2.06
CA VAL A 153 8.61 7.63 2.93
C VAL A 153 9.18 7.43 4.33
N ALA A 154 10.38 6.86 4.44
CA ALA A 154 11.03 6.60 5.73
C ALA A 154 11.33 7.89 6.50
N SER A 155 11.85 8.93 5.83
CA SER A 155 12.16 10.22 6.45
C SER A 155 10.90 10.97 6.90
N THR A 156 9.83 10.94 6.12
CA THR A 156 8.55 11.52 6.51
C THR A 156 8.01 10.85 7.78
N LEU A 157 8.09 9.53 7.85
CA LEU A 157 7.70 8.80 9.05
C LEU A 157 8.60 9.18 10.23
N PHE A 158 9.91 9.16 10.05
CA PHE A 158 10.88 9.46 11.11
C PHE A 158 10.66 10.84 11.73
N VAL A 159 10.53 11.91 10.94
CA VAL A 159 10.38 13.25 11.50
C VAL A 159 9.05 13.44 12.24
N ASN A 160 7.98 12.74 11.84
CA ASN A 160 6.71 12.77 12.56
C ASN A 160 6.70 11.87 13.81
N LEU A 161 7.48 10.80 13.85
CA LEU A 161 7.74 10.03 15.06
C LEU A 161 8.63 10.83 16.04
N LEU A 162 9.63 11.53 15.53
CA LEU A 162 10.45 12.45 16.33
C LEU A 162 9.59 13.51 17.01
N ARG A 163 8.67 14.15 16.25
CA ARG A 163 7.70 15.09 16.82
C ARG A 163 6.86 14.47 17.94
N LYS A 164 6.34 13.25 17.70
CA LYS A 164 5.45 12.57 18.65
C LYS A 164 6.16 12.15 19.94
N ASN A 165 7.41 11.73 19.85
CA ASN A 165 8.14 11.11 20.96
C ASN A 165 9.15 12.08 21.62
N ASN A 166 9.32 13.29 21.08
CA ASN A 166 10.28 14.26 21.57
C ASN A 166 9.60 15.61 21.80
N SER A 167 9.70 16.14 23.00
CA SER A 167 9.12 17.42 23.42
C SER A 167 9.93 18.64 23.03
N LYS A 168 11.01 18.50 22.25
CA LYS A 168 11.92 19.60 21.88
C LYS A 168 11.23 20.85 21.37
N TRP A 169 10.09 20.72 20.72
CA TRP A 169 9.34 21.82 20.10
C TRP A 169 7.94 22.01 20.70
N MET A 170 7.64 21.30 21.78
CA MET A 170 6.43 21.48 22.58
C MET A 170 6.85 21.86 23.99
N ILE A 171 6.02 22.63 24.69
CA ILE A 171 6.26 22.89 26.12
C ILE A 171 6.14 21.53 26.83
N PRO A 172 7.20 21.02 27.47
CA PRO A 172 7.15 19.75 28.18
C PRO A 172 6.23 19.85 29.40
N ASP A 173 5.73 18.71 29.86
CA ASP A 173 4.88 18.63 31.05
C ASP A 173 5.57 19.22 32.29
N ASP A 174 6.88 19.06 32.40
CA ASP A 174 7.72 19.72 33.38
C ASP A 174 8.74 20.64 32.66
N PRO A 175 8.44 21.96 32.47
CA PRO A 175 9.35 22.91 31.82
C PRO A 175 10.68 23.11 32.50
N LEU A 176 10.79 22.74 33.78
CA LEU A 176 12.04 22.87 34.54
C LEU A 176 12.96 21.67 34.34
N ASN A 177 12.46 20.57 33.81
CA ASN A 177 13.24 19.38 33.51
C ASN A 177 13.87 19.47 32.09
N VAL A 178 15.13 19.93 32.06
CA VAL A 178 15.89 20.08 30.80
C VAL A 178 15.95 18.81 29.94
N ARG A 179 15.87 17.63 30.53
CA ARG A 179 15.88 16.36 29.79
C ARG A 179 14.61 16.17 28.95
N GLN A 180 13.48 16.76 29.35
CA GLN A 180 12.25 16.70 28.56
C GLN A 180 12.28 17.62 27.33
N TRP A 181 13.17 18.62 27.29
CA TRP A 181 13.33 19.50 26.13
C TRP A 181 14.13 18.87 25.00
N VAL A 182 15.07 18.01 25.31
CA VAL A 182 15.96 17.37 24.33
C VAL A 182 16.13 15.90 24.69
N ASP A 183 15.12 15.12 24.41
CA ASP A 183 15.21 13.66 24.51
C ASP A 183 15.47 13.07 23.12
N LEU A 184 16.70 12.59 22.90
CA LEU A 184 17.14 11.88 21.69
C LEU A 184 17.37 10.40 21.99
N ASP A 185 16.84 9.88 23.10
CA ASP A 185 16.90 8.47 23.41
C ASP A 185 15.84 7.70 22.60
N PHE A 186 16.23 7.28 21.40
CA PHE A 186 15.39 6.46 20.53
C PHE A 186 15.10 5.07 21.10
N SER A 187 15.83 4.63 22.14
CA SER A 187 15.68 3.29 22.71
C SER A 187 14.31 3.08 23.38
N GLU A 188 13.66 4.16 23.81
CA GLU A 188 12.36 4.14 24.47
C GLU A 188 11.17 4.37 23.50
N TRP A 189 11.43 4.55 22.23
CA TRP A 189 10.37 4.82 21.27
C TRP A 189 9.46 3.61 21.05
N PRO A 190 8.12 3.80 21.04
CA PRO A 190 7.16 2.72 20.80
C PRO A 190 7.09 2.30 19.32
N ILE A 191 7.54 3.16 18.42
CA ILE A 191 7.61 2.93 16.97
C ILE A 191 8.93 3.47 16.46
N MET A 192 9.65 2.67 15.71
CA MET A 192 10.89 3.07 15.04
C MET A 192 10.82 2.74 13.54
N VAL A 193 11.48 3.56 12.74
CA VAL A 193 11.66 3.30 11.31
C VAL A 193 13.10 2.96 11.01
N GLU A 194 13.33 1.94 10.20
CA GLU A 194 14.68 1.59 9.74
C GLU A 194 15.23 2.70 8.85
N PRO A 195 16.42 3.23 9.13
CA PRO A 195 17.02 4.30 8.34
C PRO A 195 17.27 3.86 6.89
N VAL A 196 16.90 4.69 5.94
CA VAL A 196 17.22 4.50 4.52
C VAL A 196 18.27 5.55 4.13
N PRO A 197 19.50 5.14 3.77
CA PRO A 197 20.54 6.07 3.34
C PRO A 197 20.18 6.71 1.98
N PHE A 198 20.14 8.03 1.92
CA PHE A 198 19.76 8.79 0.72
C PHE A 198 20.56 8.43 -0.53
N PHE A 199 21.88 8.35 -0.43
CA PHE A 199 22.76 8.10 -1.57
C PHE A 199 22.79 6.63 -2.02
N GLN A 200 22.34 5.70 -1.19
CA GLN A 200 22.28 4.28 -1.52
C GLN A 200 20.89 3.86 -2.03
N ASP A 201 19.91 4.73 -1.87
CA ASP A 201 18.56 4.47 -2.32
C ASP A 201 18.45 4.68 -3.84
N ARG A 202 18.12 3.60 -4.55
CA ARG A 202 17.93 3.58 -6.01
C ARG A 202 16.48 3.59 -6.44
N SER A 203 15.57 3.83 -5.50
CA SER A 203 14.15 3.91 -5.83
C SER A 203 13.85 5.15 -6.69
N ILE A 204 12.73 5.11 -7.41
CA ILE A 204 12.33 6.23 -8.27
C ILE A 204 12.13 7.50 -7.45
N PRO A 205 12.43 8.69 -8.00
CA PRO A 205 12.25 9.95 -7.29
C PRO A 205 10.78 10.21 -6.99
N ALA A 206 10.48 10.72 -5.80
CA ALA A 206 9.15 11.11 -5.36
C ALA A 206 9.12 12.51 -4.78
N ILE A 207 7.93 13.10 -4.79
CA ILE A 207 7.62 14.35 -4.13
C ILE A 207 6.46 14.07 -3.19
N LEU A 208 6.63 14.42 -1.92
CA LEU A 208 5.61 14.31 -0.91
C LEU A 208 5.25 15.70 -0.40
N THR A 209 3.95 15.98 -0.36
CA THR A 209 3.42 17.20 0.23
C THR A 209 2.35 16.85 1.26
N SER A 210 2.33 17.56 2.37
CA SER A 210 1.31 17.38 3.39
C SER A 210 1.00 18.66 4.14
N ARG A 211 -0.27 18.82 4.42
CA ARG A 211 -0.78 19.81 5.37
C ARG A 211 -1.75 19.11 6.31
N PHE A 212 -1.22 18.47 7.36
CA PHE A 212 -2.01 17.68 8.32
C PHE A 212 -2.80 16.52 7.70
N LYS A 213 -2.27 15.90 6.64
CA LYS A 213 -2.84 14.65 6.09
C LYS A 213 -2.34 13.44 6.89
N TYR A 214 -3.08 12.37 6.89
CA TYR A 214 -2.60 11.12 7.47
C TYR A 214 -1.40 10.58 6.70
N PHE A 215 -0.45 9.96 7.40
CA PHE A 215 0.78 9.44 6.80
C PHE A 215 0.48 8.46 5.66
N HIS A 216 -0.41 7.50 5.89
CA HIS A 216 -0.79 6.54 4.86
C HIS A 216 -1.28 7.23 3.58
N ASP A 217 -2.18 8.21 3.70
CA ASP A 217 -2.74 8.92 2.55
C ASP A 217 -1.69 9.76 1.79
N CYS A 218 -0.66 10.24 2.51
CA CYS A 218 0.45 10.95 1.87
C CYS A 218 1.37 10.06 1.07
N VAL A 219 1.57 8.81 1.51
CA VAL A 219 2.62 7.94 0.97
C VAL A 219 2.11 6.83 0.05
N ILE A 220 0.84 6.44 0.14
CA ILE A 220 0.32 5.25 -0.54
C ILE A 220 0.51 5.29 -2.06
N ASP A 221 0.29 6.44 -2.70
CA ASP A 221 0.53 6.59 -4.13
C ASP A 221 2.02 6.50 -4.47
N ILE A 222 2.90 7.06 -3.62
CA ILE A 222 4.36 6.98 -3.80
C ILE A 222 4.80 5.51 -3.68
N VAL A 223 4.26 4.81 -2.69
CA VAL A 223 4.55 3.41 -2.41
C VAL A 223 4.10 2.51 -3.57
N LYS A 224 2.90 2.75 -4.11
CA LYS A 224 2.39 2.06 -5.29
C LYS A 224 3.23 2.34 -6.53
N ASP A 225 3.49 3.60 -6.84
CA ASP A 225 4.28 4.00 -8.01
C ASP A 225 5.71 3.41 -7.98
N ALA A 226 6.32 3.36 -6.81
CA ALA A 226 7.66 2.82 -6.63
C ALA A 226 7.68 1.31 -6.31
N GLN A 227 6.53 0.66 -6.24
CA GLN A 227 6.36 -0.76 -5.90
C GLN A 227 7.03 -1.14 -4.58
N LEU A 228 6.93 -0.27 -3.60
CA LEU A 228 7.51 -0.46 -2.28
C LEU A 228 6.57 -1.24 -1.38
N THR A 229 7.15 -1.89 -0.39
CA THR A 229 6.44 -2.56 0.69
C THR A 229 6.80 -1.87 2.00
N ILE A 230 5.78 -1.43 2.75
CA ILE A 230 5.93 -0.97 4.11
C ILE A 230 5.70 -2.17 5.02
N ASP A 231 6.78 -2.74 5.50
CA ASP A 231 6.76 -3.87 6.43
C ASP A 231 6.73 -3.37 7.87
N VAL A 232 5.84 -3.94 8.67
CA VAL A 232 5.68 -3.60 10.10
C VAL A 232 5.81 -4.86 10.92
N ARG A 233 6.77 -4.86 11.85
CA ARG A 233 7.03 -5.99 12.73
C ARG A 233 7.27 -5.54 14.16
N ARG A 234 6.61 -6.18 15.09
CA ARG A 234 6.84 -5.97 16.52
C ARG A 234 8.12 -6.68 16.97
N TYR A 235 9.02 -5.95 17.60
CA TYR A 235 10.21 -6.50 18.25
C TYR A 235 9.82 -7.04 19.63
N LEU A 236 10.23 -8.25 19.93
CA LEU A 236 10.10 -8.86 21.27
C LEU A 236 11.47 -9.32 21.74
N ASP A 237 11.67 -9.30 23.06
CA ASP A 237 12.92 -9.78 23.65
C ASP A 237 13.18 -11.23 23.26
N GLY A 238 14.43 -11.52 22.90
CA GLY A 238 14.84 -12.79 22.29
C GLY A 238 14.97 -12.74 20.77
N ASP A 239 14.37 -11.74 20.09
CA ASP A 239 14.62 -11.51 18.68
C ASP A 239 16.01 -10.88 18.46
N LYS A 240 16.57 -11.09 17.25
CA LYS A 240 17.74 -10.32 16.82
C LYS A 240 17.40 -8.84 16.78
N GLN A 241 18.30 -7.98 17.27
CA GLN A 241 18.10 -6.53 17.21
C GLN A 241 17.81 -6.08 15.76
N PRO A 242 16.69 -5.40 15.54
CA PRO A 242 16.19 -5.12 14.18
C PRO A 242 16.96 -4.02 13.48
N ILE A 243 17.62 -3.13 14.24
CA ILE A 243 18.39 -2.00 13.72
C ILE A 243 19.82 -2.12 14.22
N GLU A 244 20.78 -2.22 13.30
CA GLU A 244 22.19 -2.36 13.64
C GLU A 244 22.70 -1.17 14.46
N GLY A 245 23.44 -1.46 15.53
CA GLY A 245 24.02 -0.43 16.40
C GLY A 245 23.03 0.33 17.28
N ARG A 246 21.75 -0.08 17.33
CA ARG A 246 20.73 0.57 18.18
C ARG A 246 20.02 -0.45 19.06
N ARG A 247 19.86 -0.10 20.33
CA ARG A 247 18.98 -0.86 21.23
C ARG A 247 17.54 -0.47 20.99
N VAL A 248 16.68 -1.46 20.90
CA VAL A 248 15.24 -1.31 20.67
C VAL A 248 14.49 -1.85 21.87
N LYS A 249 13.48 -1.13 22.33
CA LYS A 249 12.62 -1.51 23.45
C LYS A 249 11.77 -2.72 23.10
N HIS A 250 11.58 -3.60 24.10
CA HIS A 250 10.59 -4.67 24.01
C HIS A 250 9.21 -4.13 23.64
N GLY A 251 8.54 -4.77 22.69
CA GLY A 251 7.25 -4.32 22.20
C GLY A 251 7.32 -3.14 21.21
N CYS A 252 8.49 -2.63 20.84
CA CYS A 252 8.62 -1.58 19.82
C CYS A 252 8.17 -2.07 18.43
N LEU A 253 7.40 -1.25 17.72
CA LEU A 253 7.01 -1.52 16.34
C LEU A 253 8.10 -1.01 15.39
N ILE A 254 8.69 -1.91 14.63
CA ILE A 254 9.70 -1.59 13.63
C ILE A 254 9.02 -1.47 12.27
N VAL A 255 9.25 -0.35 11.61
CA VAL A 255 8.75 -0.08 10.27
C VAL A 255 9.93 -0.08 9.30
N LYS A 256 9.81 -0.86 8.24
CA LYS A 256 10.78 -0.93 7.15
C LYS A 256 10.13 -0.56 5.84
N VAL A 257 10.82 0.21 5.01
CA VAL A 257 10.38 0.51 3.65
C VAL A 257 11.32 -0.20 2.70
N GLU A 258 10.82 -1.24 2.05
CA GLU A 258 11.63 -2.13 1.22
C GLU A 258 11.06 -2.22 -0.21
N ASP A 259 11.93 -2.47 -1.18
CA ASP A 259 11.50 -2.89 -2.51
C ASP A 259 11.52 -4.42 -2.57
N ARG A 260 10.34 -5.00 -2.68
CA ARG A 260 10.13 -6.45 -2.80
C ARG A 260 9.63 -6.84 -4.20
N SER A 261 9.55 -5.87 -5.11
CA SER A 261 9.00 -6.10 -6.45
C SER A 261 9.97 -6.81 -7.41
N GLY A 262 11.24 -6.84 -7.08
CA GLY A 262 12.28 -7.33 -7.99
C GLY A 262 12.60 -6.39 -9.18
N TRP A 263 12.15 -5.14 -9.14
CA TRP A 263 12.29 -4.17 -10.23
C TRP A 263 13.34 -3.07 -9.99
N THR A 264 14.13 -3.16 -8.94
CA THR A 264 15.04 -2.09 -8.50
C THR A 264 16.23 -1.80 -9.41
N GLU A 265 16.47 -2.60 -10.44
CA GLU A 265 17.61 -2.39 -11.32
C GLU A 265 17.46 -1.14 -12.19
N GLY A 266 18.52 -0.34 -12.18
CA GLY A 266 18.69 0.78 -13.11
C GLY A 266 18.02 2.09 -12.75
N THR A 267 17.38 2.22 -11.58
CA THR A 267 16.84 3.49 -11.11
C THR A 267 17.68 4.04 -9.97
N SER A 268 18.45 5.09 -10.21
CA SER A 268 19.05 5.91 -9.15
C SER A 268 18.37 7.28 -9.10
N PHE A 269 18.43 7.94 -7.95
CA PHE A 269 17.96 9.32 -7.83
C PHE A 269 18.64 10.27 -8.82
N LEU A 270 19.92 10.01 -9.13
CA LEU A 270 20.69 10.72 -10.15
C LEU A 270 20.56 10.09 -11.55
N GLY A 271 19.86 8.94 -11.65
CA GLY A 271 19.51 8.32 -12.93
C GLY A 271 18.52 9.20 -13.69
N SER A 272 18.54 9.10 -15.02
CA SER A 272 17.63 9.90 -15.84
C SER A 272 16.16 9.58 -15.48
N LEU A 273 15.31 10.60 -15.50
CA LEU A 273 13.83 10.45 -15.44
C LEU A 273 13.33 9.39 -16.46
N VAL A 274 14.07 9.24 -17.56
CA VAL A 274 13.81 8.25 -18.61
C VAL A 274 14.01 6.82 -18.10
N SER A 275 14.99 6.54 -17.25
CA SER A 275 15.21 5.20 -16.69
C SER A 275 14.08 4.80 -15.73
N GLY A 276 13.57 5.74 -14.93
CA GLY A 276 12.39 5.53 -14.08
C GLY A 276 11.10 5.35 -14.91
N LEU A 277 10.98 6.05 -16.03
CA LEU A 277 9.89 5.91 -17.01
C LEU A 277 9.95 4.57 -17.75
N ILE A 278 11.14 4.14 -18.16
CA ILE A 278 11.37 2.85 -18.82
C ILE A 278 11.01 1.68 -17.90
N ARG A 279 11.19 1.83 -16.60
CA ARG A 279 10.78 0.82 -15.61
C ARG A 279 9.27 0.53 -15.69
N GLY A 280 8.43 1.54 -15.82
CA GLY A 280 6.98 1.38 -16.03
C GLY A 280 6.63 0.82 -17.41
N VAL A 281 7.42 1.17 -18.46
CA VAL A 281 7.15 0.81 -19.87
C VAL A 281 7.56 -0.63 -20.20
N LYS A 282 8.62 -1.16 -19.61
CA LYS A 282 9.06 -2.56 -19.85
C LYS A 282 8.01 -3.60 -19.50
N ARG A 283 7.04 -3.25 -18.68
CA ARG A 283 5.94 -4.13 -18.29
C ARG A 283 4.72 -4.06 -19.21
N ILE A 284 4.56 -3.02 -20.01
CA ILE A 284 3.35 -2.80 -20.84
C ILE A 284 3.26 -3.81 -22.01
N LYS A 285 4.32 -4.48 -22.36
CA LYS A 285 4.33 -5.48 -23.45
C LYS A 285 3.88 -6.86 -23.01
N GLY A 286 3.83 -7.16 -21.71
CA GLY A 286 3.27 -8.37 -21.17
C GLY A 286 1.97 -8.05 -20.41
N ASP A 287 0.90 -8.77 -20.70
CA ASP A 287 -0.37 -8.73 -19.97
C ASP A 287 -0.33 -9.59 -18.70
N GLY A 288 0.85 -9.98 -18.24
CA GLY A 288 1.08 -10.90 -17.13
C GLY A 288 0.74 -12.36 -17.46
N LEU A 289 -0.06 -12.60 -18.49
CA LEU A 289 -0.46 -13.93 -18.99
C LEU A 289 0.28 -14.33 -20.26
N THR A 290 0.85 -13.37 -20.99
CA THR A 290 1.52 -13.63 -22.28
C THR A 290 3.01 -13.84 -22.15
N GLU A 291 3.60 -13.68 -20.97
CA GLU A 291 5.00 -13.98 -20.72
C GLU A 291 5.20 -15.48 -20.67
N GLY A 292 5.89 -16.02 -21.68
CA GLY A 292 6.17 -17.44 -21.75
C GLY A 292 7.10 -17.89 -20.62
N TYR A 293 6.77 -19.03 -20.00
CA TYR A 293 7.65 -19.70 -19.06
C TYR A 293 8.69 -20.51 -19.82
N GLU A 294 9.95 -20.16 -19.68
CA GLU A 294 11.07 -20.95 -20.17
C GLU A 294 11.88 -21.48 -18.99
N THR A 295 12.11 -22.79 -18.96
CA THR A 295 13.02 -23.38 -17.98
C THR A 295 14.45 -23.02 -18.38
N LEU A 296 15.11 -22.22 -17.56
CA LEU A 296 16.51 -21.84 -17.82
C LEU A 296 17.44 -23.02 -17.54
N PRO A 297 18.41 -23.30 -18.45
CA PRO A 297 19.48 -24.25 -18.17
C PRO A 297 20.29 -23.81 -16.94
N TYR A 298 20.78 -24.79 -16.18
CA TYR A 298 21.67 -24.55 -15.05
C TYR A 298 22.87 -23.68 -15.49
N GLY A 299 23.05 -22.54 -14.82
CA GLY A 299 24.09 -21.55 -15.16
C GLY A 299 23.61 -20.29 -15.88
N GLN A 300 22.37 -20.25 -16.39
CA GLN A 300 21.77 -19.05 -17.01
C GLN A 300 20.89 -18.26 -16.04
N THR A 301 21.01 -18.51 -14.75
CA THR A 301 20.29 -17.74 -13.73
C THR A 301 20.67 -16.27 -13.79
N PRO A 302 19.71 -15.34 -13.82
CA PRO A 302 19.99 -13.90 -13.81
C PRO A 302 20.93 -13.52 -12.68
N GLU A 303 21.88 -12.62 -12.98
CA GLU A 303 22.90 -12.21 -12.00
C GLU A 303 22.28 -11.60 -10.73
N GLN A 304 21.13 -10.98 -10.86
CA GLN A 304 20.34 -10.42 -9.78
C GLN A 304 20.03 -11.44 -8.67
N TYR A 305 19.69 -12.67 -9.03
CA TYR A 305 19.42 -13.74 -8.07
C TYR A 305 20.67 -14.21 -7.30
N ARG A 306 21.85 -13.87 -7.79
CA ARG A 306 23.12 -14.16 -7.13
C ARG A 306 23.51 -13.11 -6.09
N GLN A 307 22.84 -11.96 -6.08
CA GLN A 307 23.12 -10.89 -5.12
C GLN A 307 22.61 -11.27 -3.72
N ALA A 308 23.44 -11.07 -2.71
CA ALA A 308 23.17 -11.51 -1.35
C ALA A 308 21.87 -10.94 -0.72
N ASN A 309 21.37 -9.81 -1.22
CA ASN A 309 20.19 -9.14 -0.69
C ASN A 309 19.03 -9.04 -1.69
N TRP A 310 19.12 -9.76 -2.80
CA TRP A 310 18.05 -9.76 -3.78
C TRP A 310 16.77 -10.38 -3.19
N ARG A 311 15.63 -9.75 -3.46
CA ARG A 311 14.30 -10.21 -3.07
C ARG A 311 13.33 -10.08 -4.24
N GLY A 312 12.32 -10.95 -4.22
CA GLY A 312 11.28 -10.97 -5.24
C GLY A 312 11.67 -11.79 -6.47
N THR A 313 10.71 -11.95 -7.36
CA THR A 313 10.80 -12.70 -8.60
C THR A 313 10.87 -11.74 -9.77
N LEU A 314 11.85 -11.92 -10.67
CA LEU A 314 11.87 -11.20 -11.93
C LEU A 314 10.73 -11.71 -12.81
N PRO A 315 9.92 -10.84 -13.44
CA PRO A 315 8.82 -11.27 -14.29
C PRO A 315 9.25 -12.14 -15.47
N SER A 316 10.45 -11.87 -16.02
CA SER A 316 11.02 -12.65 -17.11
C SER A 316 11.61 -14.00 -16.68
N HIS A 317 11.90 -14.17 -15.39
CA HIS A 317 12.57 -15.34 -14.84
C HIS A 317 12.04 -15.64 -13.43
N PRO A 318 10.78 -16.01 -13.28
CA PRO A 318 10.21 -16.28 -11.96
C PRO A 318 10.83 -17.54 -11.36
N TRP A 319 11.23 -17.47 -10.09
CA TRP A 319 11.80 -18.61 -9.37
C TRP A 319 10.80 -19.25 -8.39
N VAL A 320 9.83 -18.46 -7.88
CA VAL A 320 8.70 -18.98 -7.12
C VAL A 320 7.52 -19.12 -8.07
N VAL A 321 7.14 -20.34 -8.39
CA VAL A 321 6.03 -20.65 -9.29
C VAL A 321 5.04 -21.56 -8.57
N LEU A 322 3.87 -21.02 -8.24
CA LEU A 322 2.77 -21.75 -7.61
C LEU A 322 2.03 -22.51 -8.71
N HIS A 323 2.28 -23.80 -8.78
CA HIS A 323 1.76 -24.69 -9.84
C HIS A 323 0.60 -25.50 -9.29
N HIS A 324 -0.58 -25.37 -9.88
CA HIS A 324 -1.70 -26.27 -9.59
C HIS A 324 -1.45 -27.63 -10.24
N GLY A 325 -1.46 -28.72 -9.46
CA GLY A 325 -1.21 -30.07 -9.97
C GLY A 325 -1.19 -31.12 -8.85
N LYS A 326 -1.15 -32.39 -9.25
CA LYS A 326 -1.31 -33.54 -8.32
C LYS A 326 -0.21 -33.65 -7.26
N ASP A 327 0.98 -33.15 -7.55
CA ASP A 327 2.17 -33.32 -6.70
C ASP A 327 2.64 -32.00 -6.10
N THR A 328 1.73 -31.04 -5.96
CA THR A 328 2.03 -29.72 -5.39
C THR A 328 1.19 -29.48 -4.15
N GLY A 329 1.69 -28.67 -3.22
CA GLY A 329 0.93 -28.22 -2.05
C GLY A 329 -0.16 -27.19 -2.35
N VAL A 330 -0.39 -26.88 -3.62
CA VAL A 330 -1.44 -25.96 -4.08
C VAL A 330 -2.74 -26.73 -4.19
N GLU A 331 -3.67 -26.45 -3.28
CA GLU A 331 -4.98 -27.13 -3.22
C GLU A 331 -5.98 -26.58 -4.23
N ALA A 332 -5.99 -25.26 -4.41
CA ALA A 332 -6.90 -24.58 -5.31
C ALA A 332 -6.27 -23.31 -5.88
N VAL A 333 -6.62 -23.00 -7.11
CA VAL A 333 -6.24 -21.75 -7.78
C VAL A 333 -7.46 -21.18 -8.49
N ASP A 334 -7.88 -19.98 -8.08
CA ASP A 334 -8.95 -19.24 -8.74
C ASP A 334 -8.32 -18.08 -9.53
N VAL A 335 -8.45 -18.11 -10.83
CA VAL A 335 -8.01 -17.00 -11.70
C VAL A 335 -9.23 -16.24 -12.16
N SER A 336 -9.28 -14.96 -11.83
CA SER A 336 -10.36 -14.07 -12.24
C SER A 336 -9.85 -13.07 -13.28
N TYR A 337 -10.63 -12.89 -14.32
CA TYR A 337 -10.40 -11.89 -15.34
C TYR A 337 -11.54 -10.88 -15.34
N THR A 338 -11.20 -9.60 -15.22
CA THR A 338 -12.14 -8.49 -15.37
C THR A 338 -11.84 -7.80 -16.68
N PRO A 339 -12.77 -7.80 -17.64
CA PRO A 339 -12.58 -7.13 -18.92
C PRO A 339 -12.41 -5.62 -18.74
N PRO A 340 -11.79 -4.93 -19.71
CA PRO A 340 -11.62 -3.50 -19.64
C PRO A 340 -12.98 -2.79 -19.59
N GLY A 341 -13.04 -1.68 -18.87
CA GLY A 341 -14.26 -0.89 -18.71
C GLY A 341 -14.52 0.05 -19.88
N PRO A 342 -15.14 1.22 -19.62
CA PRO A 342 -15.64 2.12 -20.65
C PRO A 342 -14.55 2.61 -21.61
N VAL A 343 -14.98 2.90 -22.84
CA VAL A 343 -14.09 3.34 -23.92
C VAL A 343 -13.93 4.85 -24.01
N GLN A 344 -14.77 5.60 -23.31
CA GLN A 344 -14.71 7.05 -23.27
C GLN A 344 -14.74 7.55 -21.82
N PHE A 345 -13.89 8.53 -21.54
CA PHE A 345 -13.91 9.26 -20.28
C PHE A 345 -14.26 10.70 -20.52
N VAL A 346 -15.13 11.24 -19.67
CA VAL A 346 -15.58 12.64 -19.71
C VAL A 346 -15.27 13.28 -18.36
N THR A 347 -14.70 14.47 -18.38
CA THR A 347 -14.41 15.25 -17.17
C THR A 347 -14.55 16.75 -17.43
N GLY A 348 -14.66 17.54 -16.38
CA GLY A 348 -14.78 18.98 -16.43
C GLY A 348 -15.87 19.51 -15.51
N GLY A 349 -16.34 20.68 -15.76
CA GLY A 349 -17.38 21.38 -14.98
C GLY A 349 -17.33 22.90 -15.17
N SER A 350 -16.13 23.45 -15.40
CA SER A 350 -15.93 24.88 -15.63
C SER A 350 -15.11 25.12 -16.88
N SER A 351 -15.38 26.19 -17.57
CA SER A 351 -14.63 26.60 -18.77
C SER A 351 -13.17 26.92 -18.45
N MET A 352 -12.33 26.84 -19.46
CA MET A 352 -10.95 27.33 -19.36
C MET A 352 -10.92 28.81 -18.96
N PRO A 353 -9.89 29.26 -18.21
CA PRO A 353 -9.71 30.66 -17.89
C PRO A 353 -9.73 31.54 -19.14
N GLY A 354 -10.49 32.62 -19.11
CA GLY A 354 -10.62 33.55 -20.22
C GLY A 354 -11.72 33.22 -21.25
N VAL A 355 -12.29 32.01 -21.25
CA VAL A 355 -13.34 31.61 -22.21
C VAL A 355 -14.67 32.28 -21.86
N ASN A 356 -15.10 32.22 -20.62
CA ASN A 356 -16.34 32.87 -20.19
C ASN A 356 -16.26 34.40 -20.38
N GLU A 357 -15.11 34.99 -20.05
CA GLU A 357 -14.85 36.42 -20.24
C GLU A 357 -14.87 36.82 -21.72
N ALA A 358 -14.33 35.98 -22.60
CA ALA A 358 -14.36 36.23 -24.04
C ALA A 358 -15.80 36.12 -24.60
N ILE A 359 -16.57 35.15 -24.16
CA ILE A 359 -17.99 35.02 -24.54
C ILE A 359 -18.79 36.20 -24.03
N LYS A 360 -18.61 36.58 -22.77
CA LYS A 360 -19.23 37.74 -22.15
C LYS A 360 -18.94 39.01 -22.93
N ALA A 361 -17.68 39.29 -23.25
CA ALA A 361 -17.27 40.43 -24.04
C ALA A 361 -17.94 40.44 -25.43
N SER A 362 -18.04 39.28 -26.06
CA SER A 362 -18.68 39.15 -27.36
C SER A 362 -20.19 39.43 -27.29
N ILE A 363 -20.89 38.96 -26.29
CA ILE A 363 -22.34 39.19 -26.09
C ILE A 363 -22.62 40.65 -25.77
N ILE A 364 -21.83 41.25 -24.89
CA ILE A 364 -21.92 42.68 -24.54
C ILE A 364 -21.68 43.51 -25.81
N GLY A 365 -20.66 43.19 -26.59
CA GLY A 365 -20.33 43.86 -27.85
C GLY A 365 -21.47 43.77 -28.86
N LEU A 366 -22.01 42.58 -29.09
CA LEU A 366 -23.14 42.38 -29.99
C LEU A 366 -24.41 43.06 -29.48
N GLY A 367 -24.68 42.95 -28.16
CA GLY A 367 -25.84 43.64 -27.54
C GLY A 367 -25.70 45.15 -27.58
N GLY A 368 -24.49 45.67 -27.45
CA GLY A 368 -24.18 47.10 -27.60
C GLY A 368 -24.45 47.62 -29.02
N VAL A 369 -24.04 46.84 -30.01
CA VAL A 369 -24.32 47.16 -31.42
C VAL A 369 -25.83 47.15 -31.70
N LEU A 370 -26.55 46.11 -31.24
CA LEU A 370 -28.00 46.03 -31.39
C LEU A 370 -28.72 47.13 -30.60
N GLY A 371 -28.25 47.43 -29.39
CA GLY A 371 -28.79 48.50 -28.54
C GLY A 371 -28.59 49.88 -29.14
N SER A 372 -27.49 50.14 -29.84
CA SER A 372 -27.27 51.40 -30.58
C SER A 372 -28.23 51.56 -31.76
N ILE A 373 -28.61 50.48 -32.42
CA ILE A 373 -29.60 50.48 -33.52
C ILE A 373 -31.01 50.79 -33.00
N PHE A 374 -31.34 50.32 -31.79
CA PHE A 374 -32.65 50.49 -31.16
C PHE A 374 -32.71 51.60 -30.10
N GLY A 375 -31.67 52.41 -29.99
CA GLY A 375 -31.64 53.58 -29.08
C GLY A 375 -31.48 53.23 -27.58
N GLN A 376 -31.10 51.99 -27.24
CA GLN A 376 -30.86 51.51 -25.86
C GLN A 376 -29.40 51.15 -25.65
N SER A 377 -28.62 52.06 -25.08
CA SER A 377 -27.18 51.89 -24.91
C SER A 377 -26.74 50.81 -23.91
N GLN A 378 -27.66 50.30 -23.13
CA GLN A 378 -27.36 49.24 -22.10
C GLN A 378 -27.94 47.87 -22.46
N ALA A 379 -28.40 47.64 -23.68
CA ALA A 379 -28.99 46.38 -24.08
C ALA A 379 -27.99 45.19 -23.97
N GLY A 380 -26.71 45.46 -24.18
CA GLY A 380 -25.67 44.44 -24.07
C GLY A 380 -25.51 43.82 -22.68
N SER A 381 -25.58 44.63 -21.64
CA SER A 381 -25.47 44.17 -20.25
C SER A 381 -26.72 43.43 -19.76
N VAL A 382 -27.89 43.83 -20.23
CA VAL A 382 -29.17 43.15 -19.93
C VAL A 382 -29.23 41.79 -20.64
N ILE A 383 -28.83 41.72 -21.90
CA ILE A 383 -28.76 40.48 -22.66
C ILE A 383 -27.73 39.52 -22.03
N GLU A 384 -26.60 40.05 -21.60
CA GLU A 384 -25.57 39.26 -20.92
C GLU A 384 -26.09 38.67 -19.61
N ALA A 385 -26.74 39.44 -18.73
CA ALA A 385 -27.28 38.96 -17.47
C ALA A 385 -28.33 37.85 -17.62
N ILE A 386 -29.12 37.88 -18.72
CA ILE A 386 -30.09 36.83 -19.03
C ILE A 386 -29.40 35.59 -19.62
N ALA A 387 -28.38 35.80 -20.45
CA ALA A 387 -27.72 34.73 -21.18
C ALA A 387 -26.59 34.05 -20.37
N GLU A 388 -26.02 34.72 -19.38
CA GLU A 388 -24.87 34.21 -18.59
C GLU A 388 -25.11 32.79 -18.05
N PRO A 389 -26.25 32.45 -17.43
CA PRO A 389 -26.51 31.09 -16.97
C PRO A 389 -26.57 30.04 -18.08
N LEU A 390 -26.79 30.46 -19.33
CA LEU A 390 -26.92 29.55 -20.47
C LEU A 390 -25.59 29.26 -21.15
N TYR A 391 -24.60 30.16 -21.06
CA TYR A 391 -23.32 29.96 -21.72
C TYR A 391 -22.13 29.80 -20.78
N SER A 392 -22.28 30.19 -19.50
CA SER A 392 -21.23 29.95 -18.50
C SER A 392 -20.94 28.47 -18.42
N ASP A 393 -19.66 28.14 -18.44
CA ASP A 393 -19.17 26.77 -18.34
C ASP A 393 -19.75 25.80 -19.38
N THR A 394 -20.07 26.28 -20.57
CA THR A 394 -20.57 25.46 -21.69
C THR A 394 -19.51 25.20 -22.75
N ILE A 395 -18.68 26.19 -23.06
CA ILE A 395 -17.62 26.08 -24.07
C ILE A 395 -16.30 25.73 -23.41
N LEU A 396 -15.67 24.63 -23.84
CA LEU A 396 -14.44 24.10 -23.27
C LEU A 396 -14.54 23.81 -21.77
N ALA A 397 -15.76 23.60 -21.26
CA ALA A 397 -16.01 23.21 -19.89
C ALA A 397 -15.82 21.70 -19.66
N PHE A 398 -16.01 20.91 -20.69
CA PHE A 398 -15.93 19.46 -20.65
C PHE A 398 -14.92 18.94 -21.66
N GLN A 399 -14.22 17.89 -21.28
CA GLN A 399 -13.26 17.19 -22.12
C GLN A 399 -13.62 15.72 -22.17
N ALA A 400 -13.69 15.16 -23.37
CA ALA A 400 -13.92 13.75 -23.61
C ALA A 400 -12.71 13.13 -24.30
N HIS A 401 -12.31 11.93 -23.85
CA HIS A 401 -11.24 11.16 -24.45
C HIS A 401 -11.71 9.75 -24.79
N LYS A 402 -11.64 9.39 -26.07
CA LYS A 402 -11.97 8.05 -26.59
C LYS A 402 -10.73 7.19 -26.72
N MET A 403 -10.86 5.92 -26.34
CA MET A 403 -9.79 4.93 -26.45
C MET A 403 -10.10 3.96 -27.60
N HIS A 404 -9.56 4.26 -28.76
CA HIS A 404 -9.79 3.46 -29.98
C HIS A 404 -9.30 2.01 -29.84
N ASP A 405 -8.24 1.77 -29.10
CA ASP A 405 -7.71 0.43 -28.89
C ASP A 405 -8.68 -0.45 -28.07
N ARG A 406 -9.33 0.13 -27.04
CA ARG A 406 -10.39 -0.57 -26.29
C ARG A 406 -11.61 -0.88 -27.15
N ILE A 407 -12.02 0.04 -28.03
CA ILE A 407 -13.14 -0.20 -28.95
C ILE A 407 -12.84 -1.43 -29.81
N LYS A 408 -11.63 -1.54 -30.34
CA LYS A 408 -11.21 -2.71 -31.14
C LYS A 408 -11.23 -4.02 -30.34
N GLN A 409 -10.90 -3.96 -29.05
CA GLN A 409 -10.90 -5.13 -28.17
C GLN A 409 -12.31 -5.58 -27.79
N HIS A 410 -13.23 -4.65 -27.58
CA HIS A 410 -14.61 -4.95 -27.18
C HIS A 410 -15.51 -5.43 -28.33
N GLY A 411 -15.18 -5.08 -29.57
CA GLY A 411 -16.09 -5.30 -30.71
C GLY A 411 -17.06 -4.12 -30.88
N TRP A 412 -18.26 -4.36 -31.41
CA TRP A 412 -19.23 -3.30 -31.73
C TRP A 412 -20.15 -2.93 -30.54
N ASP A 413 -20.33 -3.83 -29.57
CA ASP A 413 -21.12 -3.59 -28.35
C ASP A 413 -20.18 -3.48 -27.16
N PHE A 414 -20.09 -2.32 -26.55
CA PHE A 414 -19.10 -2.01 -25.52
C PHE A 414 -19.65 -1.02 -24.47
N PRO A 415 -19.09 -1.01 -23.21
CA PRO A 415 -19.38 0.01 -22.22
C PRO A 415 -19.01 1.40 -22.74
N PHE A 416 -19.97 2.31 -22.75
CA PHE A 416 -19.85 3.55 -23.50
C PHE A 416 -18.89 4.54 -22.83
N GLU A 417 -19.30 5.15 -21.72
CA GLU A 417 -18.56 6.26 -21.13
C GLU A 417 -18.61 6.25 -19.59
N LYS A 418 -17.62 6.91 -19.00
CA LYS A 418 -17.52 7.12 -17.55
C LYS A 418 -17.24 8.58 -17.27
N TRP A 419 -18.01 9.15 -16.35
CA TRP A 419 -17.71 10.44 -15.77
C TRP A 419 -16.54 10.33 -14.79
N VAL A 420 -15.55 11.23 -14.90
CA VAL A 420 -14.41 11.34 -14.02
C VAL A 420 -14.58 12.57 -13.13
N SER A 421 -14.86 12.32 -11.85
CA SER A 421 -15.05 13.37 -10.83
C SER A 421 -13.73 13.91 -10.29
N GLY A 422 -13.80 15.02 -9.56
CA GLY A 422 -12.64 15.63 -8.86
C GLY A 422 -11.83 16.58 -9.74
N VAL A 423 -12.35 16.96 -10.89
CA VAL A 423 -11.74 17.95 -11.77
C VAL A 423 -12.77 19.01 -12.12
N ASP A 424 -12.53 20.24 -11.72
CA ASP A 424 -13.45 21.35 -11.95
C ASP A 424 -13.24 22.01 -13.33
N LYS A 425 -12.03 21.91 -13.91
CA LYS A 425 -11.68 22.57 -15.18
C LYS A 425 -11.19 21.56 -16.21
N ALA A 426 -11.82 21.54 -17.37
CA ALA A 426 -11.37 20.81 -18.54
C ALA A 426 -10.02 21.33 -19.07
N TYR A 427 -9.36 20.53 -19.91
CA TYR A 427 -8.10 20.87 -20.61
C TYR A 427 -6.95 21.29 -19.68
N THR A 428 -6.95 20.82 -18.43
CA THR A 428 -5.89 21.02 -17.45
C THR A 428 -5.04 19.75 -17.30
N ILE A 429 -3.85 19.89 -16.74
CA ILE A 429 -3.00 18.73 -16.41
C ILE A 429 -3.71 17.83 -15.40
N SER A 430 -4.46 18.40 -14.45
CA SER A 430 -5.28 17.65 -13.50
C SER A 430 -6.40 16.86 -14.19
N ALA A 431 -7.07 17.43 -15.19
CA ALA A 431 -8.08 16.72 -15.98
C ALA A 431 -7.48 15.53 -16.73
N LEU A 432 -6.32 15.74 -17.36
CA LEU A 432 -5.61 14.68 -18.07
C LEU A 432 -5.13 13.58 -17.10
N SER A 433 -4.64 13.95 -15.93
CA SER A 433 -4.21 13.02 -14.88
C SER A 433 -5.39 12.19 -14.37
N ALA A 434 -6.52 12.83 -14.04
CA ALA A 434 -7.73 12.16 -13.58
C ALA A 434 -8.30 11.18 -14.61
N MET A 435 -8.34 11.56 -15.90
CA MET A 435 -8.78 10.67 -16.97
C MET A 435 -7.86 9.47 -17.15
N ARG A 436 -6.55 9.65 -16.98
CA ARG A 436 -5.59 8.54 -17.02
C ARG A 436 -5.73 7.62 -15.83
N LYS A 437 -5.94 8.17 -14.65
CA LYS A 437 -6.25 7.39 -13.46
C LYS A 437 -7.51 6.55 -13.68
N ALA A 438 -8.58 7.15 -14.19
CA ALA A 438 -9.82 6.44 -14.52
C ALA A 438 -9.62 5.36 -15.58
N LYS A 439 -8.77 5.61 -16.59
CA LYS A 439 -8.37 4.61 -17.58
C LYS A 439 -7.67 3.42 -16.94
N GLU A 440 -6.75 3.68 -16.00
CA GLU A 440 -6.00 2.64 -15.31
C GLU A 440 -6.88 1.85 -14.35
N GLU A 441 -7.74 2.50 -13.57
CA GLU A 441 -8.71 1.86 -12.69
C GLU A 441 -9.66 0.92 -13.42
N THR A 442 -9.96 1.24 -14.68
CA THR A 442 -10.88 0.48 -15.54
C THR A 442 -10.18 -0.36 -16.60
N ARG A 443 -8.87 -0.59 -16.49
CA ARG A 443 -8.16 -1.51 -17.38
C ARG A 443 -8.61 -2.95 -17.16
N GLU A 444 -8.29 -3.81 -18.09
CA GLU A 444 -8.40 -5.23 -17.85
C GLU A 444 -7.54 -5.62 -16.66
N LYS A 445 -8.06 -6.48 -15.81
CA LYS A 445 -7.40 -6.93 -14.60
C LYS A 445 -7.45 -8.44 -14.51
N TYR A 446 -6.32 -8.99 -14.11
CA TYR A 446 -6.22 -10.37 -13.69
C TYR A 446 -5.96 -10.40 -12.19
N SER A 447 -6.65 -11.25 -11.48
CA SER A 447 -6.34 -11.57 -10.08
C SER A 447 -6.32 -13.07 -9.90
N CYS A 448 -5.48 -13.52 -8.99
CA CYS A 448 -5.32 -14.92 -8.73
C CYS A 448 -5.36 -15.18 -7.23
N LYS A 449 -6.23 -16.10 -6.81
CA LYS A 449 -6.29 -16.59 -5.43
C LYS A 449 -5.74 -18.00 -5.41
N VAL A 450 -4.82 -18.26 -4.51
CA VAL A 450 -4.17 -19.56 -4.36
C VAL A 450 -4.38 -20.03 -2.93
N LYS A 451 -4.94 -21.23 -2.77
CA LYS A 451 -4.98 -21.93 -1.50
C LYS A 451 -3.89 -22.97 -1.48
N MET A 452 -3.01 -22.93 -0.48
CA MET A 452 -1.96 -23.93 -0.36
C MET A 452 -1.85 -24.49 1.05
N THR A 453 -1.53 -25.77 1.11
CA THR A 453 -1.15 -26.46 2.33
C THR A 453 0.20 -25.96 2.80
N GLU A 454 0.43 -25.94 4.11
CA GLU A 454 1.73 -25.62 4.66
C GLU A 454 2.85 -26.52 4.12
N GLY A 455 3.86 -25.90 3.57
CA GLY A 455 5.17 -26.52 3.42
C GLY A 455 5.49 -27.22 2.11
N LEU A 456 4.75 -27.06 1.02
CA LEU A 456 5.13 -27.60 -0.29
C LEU A 456 4.46 -26.86 -1.45
N PRO A 457 5.16 -26.53 -2.55
CA PRO A 457 6.60 -26.64 -2.77
C PRO A 457 7.41 -25.45 -2.21
N TYR A 458 6.74 -24.37 -1.80
CA TYR A 458 7.36 -23.15 -1.27
C TYR A 458 6.76 -22.78 0.08
N TYR A 459 7.63 -22.38 0.98
CA TYR A 459 7.24 -21.98 2.34
C TYR A 459 6.90 -20.49 2.40
N VAL A 460 5.72 -20.18 2.95
CA VAL A 460 5.34 -18.79 3.23
C VAL A 460 6.08 -18.29 4.46
N GLY A 461 6.80 -17.19 4.34
CA GLY A 461 7.53 -16.58 5.44
C GLY A 461 8.48 -15.48 4.98
N PRO A 462 8.92 -14.62 5.91
CA PRO A 462 9.87 -13.56 5.60
C PRO A 462 11.25 -14.13 5.24
N LYS A 463 12.10 -13.29 4.66
CA LYS A 463 13.46 -13.67 4.24
C LYS A 463 14.22 -14.41 5.34
N GLY A 464 14.76 -15.56 4.97
CA GLY A 464 15.51 -16.45 5.86
C GLY A 464 14.67 -17.55 6.52
N SER A 465 13.34 -17.41 6.55
CA SER A 465 12.42 -18.41 7.10
C SER A 465 11.53 -19.02 6.02
N GLY A 466 11.13 -18.24 5.00
CA GLY A 466 10.31 -18.68 3.88
C GLY A 466 10.92 -18.28 2.54
N ASP A 467 10.24 -18.68 1.46
CA ASP A 467 10.64 -18.42 0.08
C ASP A 467 10.00 -17.15 -0.46
N PHE A 468 8.81 -16.80 0.02
CA PHE A 468 8.11 -15.56 -0.32
C PHE A 468 7.21 -15.09 0.84
N PHE A 469 6.88 -13.81 0.83
CA PHE A 469 5.98 -13.19 1.80
C PHE A 469 5.19 -12.03 1.17
N ILE A 470 4.39 -11.31 1.97
CA ILE A 470 3.59 -10.17 1.51
C ILE A 470 4.44 -9.15 0.74
N GLY A 471 3.98 -8.70 -0.43
CA GLY A 471 4.68 -7.75 -1.29
C GLY A 471 5.76 -8.38 -2.19
N ASP A 472 6.18 -9.62 -1.94
CA ASP A 472 7.07 -10.34 -2.86
C ASP A 472 6.30 -10.73 -4.13
N ARG A 473 7.01 -10.82 -5.25
CA ARG A 473 6.43 -11.22 -6.52
C ARG A 473 6.52 -12.73 -6.69
N VAL A 474 5.42 -13.35 -7.10
CA VAL A 474 5.32 -14.79 -7.37
C VAL A 474 4.68 -15.03 -8.73
N ALA A 475 4.95 -16.18 -9.32
CA ALA A 475 4.27 -16.64 -10.50
C ALA A 475 3.21 -17.69 -10.14
N VAL A 476 2.10 -17.69 -10.86
CA VAL A 476 1.02 -18.65 -10.67
C VAL A 476 0.67 -19.29 -12.01
N HIS A 477 0.49 -20.59 -12.00
CA HIS A 477 -0.05 -21.37 -13.12
C HIS A 477 -1.25 -22.18 -12.67
N ALA A 478 -2.38 -22.01 -13.35
CA ALA A 478 -3.59 -22.78 -13.11
C ALA A 478 -3.90 -23.71 -14.29
N GLU A 479 -4.59 -24.80 -14.01
CA GLU A 479 -5.16 -25.66 -15.05
C GLU A 479 -6.14 -24.85 -15.91
N GLY A 480 -6.07 -25.00 -17.23
CA GLY A 480 -6.86 -24.20 -18.17
C GLY A 480 -6.20 -22.90 -18.64
N MET A 481 -5.12 -22.47 -18.03
CA MET A 481 -4.28 -21.41 -18.60
C MET A 481 -3.54 -21.92 -19.84
N PRO A 482 -3.27 -21.03 -20.82
CA PRO A 482 -2.49 -21.40 -21.99
C PRO A 482 -1.13 -21.98 -21.58
N SER A 483 -0.76 -23.12 -22.18
CA SER A 483 0.53 -23.77 -21.91
C SER A 483 1.70 -22.80 -22.12
N GLY A 484 2.62 -22.79 -21.17
CA GLY A 484 3.79 -21.92 -21.19
C GLY A 484 3.54 -20.47 -20.74
N LYS A 485 2.37 -20.15 -20.19
CA LYS A 485 2.06 -18.82 -19.66
C LYS A 485 1.93 -18.85 -18.14
N LEU A 486 2.42 -17.81 -17.51
CA LEU A 486 2.37 -17.62 -16.07
C LEU A 486 1.76 -16.25 -15.74
N PHE A 487 0.97 -16.21 -14.68
CA PHE A 487 0.55 -14.96 -14.06
C PHE A 487 1.59 -14.54 -13.02
N VAL A 488 2.31 -13.44 -13.23
CA VAL A 488 3.41 -12.98 -12.37
C VAL A 488 3.07 -11.65 -11.74
N GLU A 489 2.73 -11.65 -10.45
CA GLU A 489 2.32 -10.44 -9.73
C GLU A 489 2.78 -10.46 -8.27
N GLN A 490 2.60 -9.31 -7.58
CA GLN A 490 2.89 -9.21 -6.15
C GLN A 490 1.81 -9.90 -5.31
N VAL A 491 2.26 -10.50 -4.22
CA VAL A 491 1.36 -11.01 -3.18
C VAL A 491 0.71 -9.83 -2.47
N SER A 492 -0.59 -9.67 -2.68
CA SER A 492 -1.38 -8.56 -2.13
C SER A 492 -2.01 -8.86 -0.78
N LYS A 493 -2.29 -10.14 -0.49
CA LYS A 493 -2.86 -10.58 0.78
C LYS A 493 -2.37 -11.97 1.12
N LEU A 494 -2.09 -12.19 2.40
CA LEU A 494 -1.81 -13.48 3.00
C LEU A 494 -2.73 -13.67 4.19
N THR A 495 -3.46 -14.79 4.22
CA THR A 495 -4.28 -15.16 5.38
C THR A 495 -3.81 -16.52 5.87
N TYR A 496 -3.40 -16.59 7.12
CA TYR A 496 -3.09 -17.83 7.79
C TYR A 496 -4.31 -18.30 8.57
N ASN A 497 -4.80 -19.48 8.23
CA ASN A 497 -5.91 -20.14 8.89
C ASN A 497 -5.40 -21.32 9.71
N HIS A 498 -5.87 -21.46 10.94
CA HIS A 498 -5.57 -22.60 11.79
C HIS A 498 -6.77 -22.98 12.65
N SER A 499 -7.13 -24.25 12.58
CA SER A 499 -8.17 -24.88 13.40
C SER A 499 -7.83 -26.35 13.59
N ALA A 500 -8.67 -27.09 14.29
CA ALA A 500 -8.50 -28.56 14.43
C ALA A 500 -8.56 -29.32 13.09
N THR A 501 -9.20 -28.74 12.06
CA THR A 501 -9.43 -29.40 10.76
C THR A 501 -8.70 -28.73 9.61
N GLU A 502 -8.19 -27.54 9.78
CA GLU A 502 -7.58 -26.74 8.71
C GLU A 502 -6.33 -26.02 9.23
N ALA A 503 -5.22 -26.19 8.51
CA ALA A 503 -4.00 -25.42 8.72
C ALA A 503 -3.43 -25.07 7.35
N GLY A 504 -3.34 -23.79 7.01
CA GLY A 504 -2.83 -23.40 5.71
C GLY A 504 -2.86 -21.90 5.45
N TRP A 505 -2.41 -21.54 4.26
CA TRP A 505 -2.31 -20.18 3.77
C TRP A 505 -3.23 -19.93 2.59
N ASP A 506 -4.03 -18.89 2.69
CA ASP A 506 -4.71 -18.31 1.54
C ASP A 506 -3.88 -17.12 1.04
N ILE A 507 -3.56 -17.15 -0.25
CA ILE A 507 -2.67 -16.19 -0.89
C ILE A 507 -3.43 -15.49 -1.99
N GLU A 508 -3.52 -14.17 -1.95
CA GLU A 508 -4.02 -13.38 -3.07
C GLU A 508 -2.85 -12.73 -3.79
N VAL A 509 -2.80 -12.94 -5.10
CA VAL A 509 -1.76 -12.42 -5.99
C VAL A 509 -2.42 -11.54 -7.04
N GLY A 510 -1.89 -10.36 -7.26
CA GLY A 510 -2.43 -9.44 -8.26
C GLY A 510 -2.85 -8.09 -7.70
N GLU A 511 -3.44 -7.27 -8.55
CA GLU A 511 -3.77 -5.86 -8.29
C GLU A 511 -2.57 -4.98 -7.90
N SER A 512 -1.46 -5.13 -8.58
CA SER A 512 -0.50 -4.04 -8.58
C SER A 512 -0.96 -3.03 -9.65
N ASP A 513 -1.50 -1.89 -9.22
CA ASP A 513 -1.79 -0.77 -10.09
C ASP A 513 -0.50 -0.22 -10.68
N PHE A 514 -0.10 -0.73 -11.83
CA PHE A 514 1.03 -0.18 -12.57
C PHE A 514 0.56 0.94 -13.46
N ASP A 515 0.95 2.12 -13.10
CA ASP A 515 0.79 3.28 -13.97
C ASP A 515 1.79 3.25 -15.12
N SER A 516 1.34 3.67 -16.29
CA SER A 516 2.27 4.01 -17.37
C SER A 516 3.24 5.09 -16.88
N GLY A 517 4.48 5.10 -17.38
CA GLY A 517 5.47 6.11 -17.01
C GLY A 517 4.96 7.55 -17.16
N PHE A 518 3.98 7.78 -18.03
CA PHE A 518 3.34 9.08 -18.18
C PHE A 518 2.35 9.38 -17.03
N THR A 519 1.59 8.40 -16.56
CA THR A 519 0.69 8.56 -15.40
C THR A 519 1.49 8.87 -14.15
N TYR A 520 2.63 8.24 -13.99
CA TYR A 520 3.61 8.56 -12.96
C TYR A 520 4.08 10.03 -13.03
N MET A 521 4.47 10.52 -14.21
CA MET A 521 4.86 11.92 -14.40
C MET A 521 3.72 12.90 -14.10
N SER A 522 2.51 12.57 -14.53
CA SER A 522 1.32 13.41 -14.28
C SER A 522 1.01 13.52 -12.79
N ARG A 523 1.02 12.43 -12.05
CA ARG A 523 0.84 12.45 -10.59
C ARG A 523 1.94 13.25 -9.89
N ARG A 524 3.15 13.17 -10.38
CA ARG A 524 4.27 13.94 -9.83
C ARG A 524 4.11 15.44 -10.04
N LEU A 525 3.68 15.85 -11.23
CA LEU A 525 3.35 17.25 -11.54
C LEU A 525 2.14 17.72 -10.73
N GLU A 526 1.12 16.89 -10.56
CA GLU A 526 -0.05 17.19 -9.73
C GLU A 526 0.33 17.38 -8.25
N ARG A 527 1.20 16.53 -7.71
CA ARG A 527 1.73 16.69 -6.35
C ARG A 527 2.53 17.98 -6.20
N LEU A 528 3.36 18.34 -7.21
CA LEU A 528 4.07 19.62 -7.23
C LEU A 528 3.11 20.81 -7.25
N THR A 529 2.12 20.80 -8.15
CA THR A 529 1.14 21.89 -8.23
C THR A 529 0.28 21.99 -6.98
N THR A 530 -0.11 20.85 -6.40
CA THR A 530 -0.84 20.81 -5.12
C THR A 530 0.03 21.35 -3.99
N GLY A 531 1.30 20.96 -3.92
CA GLY A 531 2.24 21.48 -2.94
C GLY A 531 2.48 22.99 -3.07
N LEU A 532 2.61 23.50 -4.29
CA LEU A 532 2.73 24.93 -4.55
C LEU A 532 1.48 25.71 -4.15
N LYS A 533 0.27 25.15 -4.42
CA LYS A 533 -1.00 25.72 -3.94
C LYS A 533 -1.10 25.71 -2.42
N GLU A 534 -0.72 24.61 -1.77
CA GLU A 534 -0.71 24.51 -0.30
C GLU A 534 0.28 25.49 0.34
N LEU A 535 1.38 25.79 -0.33
CA LEU A 535 2.35 26.83 0.07
C LEU A 535 1.85 28.25 -0.23
N GLY A 536 0.81 28.42 -1.04
CA GLY A 536 0.27 29.72 -1.42
C GLY A 536 1.12 30.45 -2.46
N VAL A 537 1.89 29.71 -3.26
CA VAL A 537 2.73 30.27 -4.33
C VAL A 537 1.97 30.33 -5.65
N TRP A 538 0.78 29.65 -5.74
CA TRP A 538 -0.10 29.61 -6.92
C TRP A 538 -1.56 29.65 -6.52
#